data_fe5e531d373c40cfc2f351872a1ade0f
#
_entry.id   fe5e531d373c40cfc2f351872a1ade0f
#
_cell.length_a   1.000
_cell.length_b   1.000
_cell.length_c   1.000
_cell.angle_alpha   90.00
_cell.angle_beta   90.00
_cell.angle_gamma   90.00
#
_symmetry.space_group_name_H-M   'P 1'
#
loop_
_entity.id
_entity.type
_entity.pdbx_description
1 polymer ?
#
loop_
_entity_poly.entity_id
_entity_poly.type
_entity_poly.pdbx_seq_one_letter_code
_entity_poly.pdbx_strand_id
1 'polypeptide(L)'
;MICNDFEIIVIGAGHAGCEAALAAARLGKRVLVFTVSVDSIALMPCNPNIGRTSKGHLVKEIDALGGEMGKNIDKTYIQSKMLNKSKGPAVHSLRAQADKQAYSSEMRKVMENTPNLTIKQSEVAEILVEEGRVTGVKTYSGAVYTAKAVILCTGTYLKARCIYGDVSEYTGPNGLSASTHLTDSLLSLGMKLRRFKTGTPARVDKRTIDFSKMEVQNGDEKVVPFSFLNEGKDISREQIPCHLTYTNEETHRIIRENIDRSPLYGGIIEGVGPRYCPSIEDKVMRFADKERHQIFVEPEGEYTNEMYVDGMSSSMPEDVQVAMYRTIPGLENVHIVRNAYAIEYDCVDATTLKESLETKVAEGLYAAGQFNGSSGYEEAAAQGLIAGINAVRKLDGKEPLILKRSDAYIGVLIDDLVTKHTKEPYRMMTSRAEYRLLLRQDNADIRLTKIGYEVGLISKERYESLLQKEAEIEEEIKRLKSKTIGGKKEVNDFLVSNGSTPLLGAVTLADLIKRPELNYEALAVIDDERPKLSEAVGEQVNINIKYEGYIERENRQVEQFKKMENRLIPEDIEYENIDNIRLEARQKLAEIRPLSVGQASRISGVSPSDIAVLLVYIEQFLRSKNGNNRE
;
A
#
# COMPACT_ATOMS: atom_id res chain seq x y z
N MET A 1 21.67 30.28 -13.30
CA MET A 1 22.05 28.99 -12.70
C MET A 1 21.84 29.10 -11.20
N ILE A 2 20.88 28.40 -10.65
CA ILE A 2 20.66 28.37 -9.20
C ILE A 2 21.34 27.09 -8.73
N CYS A 3 22.56 27.21 -8.21
CA CYS A 3 23.31 26.08 -7.69
C CYS A 3 23.06 25.95 -6.20
N ASN A 4 22.10 25.10 -5.85
CA ASN A 4 22.09 24.50 -4.52
C ASN A 4 22.46 23.04 -4.73
N ASP A 5 23.55 22.60 -4.15
CA ASP A 5 24.04 21.21 -4.20
C ASP A 5 23.11 20.32 -3.36
N PHE A 6 22.12 19.71 -3.98
CA PHE A 6 21.33 18.67 -3.36
C PHE A 6 21.93 17.30 -3.66
N GLU A 7 21.74 16.35 -2.78
CA GLU A 7 22.18 14.98 -3.00
C GLU A 7 21.06 14.15 -3.64
N ILE A 8 19.81 14.43 -3.25
CA ILE A 8 18.62 13.73 -3.76
C ILE A 8 17.55 14.75 -4.14
N ILE A 9 16.94 14.57 -5.30
CA ILE A 9 15.77 15.31 -5.75
C ILE A 9 14.58 14.36 -5.83
N VAL A 10 13.43 14.76 -5.27
CA VAL A 10 12.15 14.04 -5.35
C VAL A 10 11.19 14.85 -6.20
N ILE A 11 10.59 14.23 -7.21
CA ILE A 11 9.65 14.87 -8.12
C ILE A 11 8.24 14.43 -7.80
N GLY A 12 7.47 15.32 -7.17
CA GLY A 12 6.12 15.08 -6.68
C GLY A 12 6.08 14.94 -5.16
N ALA A 13 5.13 15.62 -4.51
CA ALA A 13 4.92 15.60 -3.07
C ALA A 13 3.58 14.92 -2.68
N GLY A 14 3.17 13.89 -3.43
CA GLY A 14 2.13 12.94 -3.02
C GLY A 14 2.65 11.99 -1.94
N HIS A 15 1.88 10.98 -1.58
CA HIS A 15 2.26 10.04 -0.49
C HIS A 15 3.62 9.38 -0.72
N ALA A 16 3.95 8.99 -1.95
CA ALA A 16 5.27 8.43 -2.27
C ALA A 16 6.40 9.46 -2.08
N GLY A 17 6.20 10.67 -2.59
CA GLY A 17 7.22 11.72 -2.50
C GLY A 17 7.47 12.18 -1.07
N CYS A 18 6.42 12.28 -0.25
CA CYS A 18 6.55 12.61 1.17
C CYS A 18 7.40 11.57 1.92
N GLU A 19 7.10 10.29 1.78
CA GLU A 19 7.85 9.22 2.46
C GLU A 19 9.29 9.12 1.94
N ALA A 20 9.51 9.23 0.62
CA ALA A 20 10.84 9.21 0.04
C ALA A 20 11.72 10.37 0.55
N ALA A 21 11.17 11.57 0.56
CA ALA A 21 11.87 12.77 0.99
C ALA A 21 12.18 12.77 2.49
N LEU A 22 11.19 12.41 3.31
CA LEU A 22 11.35 12.30 4.76
C LEU A 22 12.40 11.24 5.13
N ALA A 23 12.35 10.05 4.49
CA ALA A 23 13.34 9.00 4.71
C ALA A 23 14.75 9.49 4.38
N ALA A 24 14.94 10.07 3.19
CA ALA A 24 16.25 10.52 2.73
C ALA A 24 16.81 11.66 3.61
N ALA A 25 15.97 12.64 3.98
CA ALA A 25 16.38 13.76 4.83
C ALA A 25 16.74 13.32 6.26
N ARG A 26 15.94 12.42 6.85
CA ARG A 26 16.20 11.84 8.17
C ARG A 26 17.46 10.97 8.22
N LEU A 27 17.83 10.40 7.10
CA LEU A 27 19.11 9.69 6.91
C LEU A 27 20.29 10.63 6.60
N GLY A 28 20.08 11.94 6.72
CA GLY A 28 21.14 12.95 6.67
C GLY A 28 21.45 13.48 5.27
N LYS A 29 20.69 13.15 4.23
CA LYS A 29 20.91 13.67 2.87
C LYS A 29 20.21 15.02 2.67
N ARG A 30 20.84 15.92 1.90
CA ARG A 30 20.22 17.18 1.46
C ARG A 30 19.24 16.89 0.33
N VAL A 31 17.94 17.07 0.63
CA VAL A 31 16.83 16.70 -0.25
C VAL A 31 16.10 17.92 -0.76
N LEU A 32 15.80 17.96 -2.06
CA LEU A 32 14.89 18.92 -2.68
C LEU A 32 13.67 18.20 -3.21
N VAL A 33 12.48 18.64 -2.78
CA VAL A 33 11.20 18.13 -3.27
C VAL A 33 10.57 19.15 -4.21
N PHE A 34 10.27 18.73 -5.43
CA PHE A 34 9.45 19.50 -6.36
C PHE A 34 7.99 19.12 -6.26
N THR A 35 7.11 20.08 -6.26
CA THR A 35 5.65 19.89 -6.35
C THR A 35 5.03 20.94 -7.27
N VAL A 36 3.92 20.59 -7.91
CA VAL A 36 3.14 21.55 -8.72
C VAL A 36 2.36 22.54 -7.84
N SER A 37 2.07 22.16 -6.60
CA SER A 37 1.46 23.04 -5.58
C SER A 37 1.88 22.59 -4.18
N VAL A 38 2.37 23.51 -3.37
CA VAL A 38 2.68 23.26 -1.94
C VAL A 38 1.43 23.00 -1.11
N ASP A 39 0.27 23.49 -1.56
CA ASP A 39 -1.01 23.29 -0.89
C ASP A 39 -1.64 21.91 -1.19
N SER A 40 -1.00 21.12 -2.06
CA SER A 40 -1.42 19.76 -2.42
C SER A 40 -0.47 18.66 -1.91
N ILE A 41 0.40 18.96 -0.96
CA ILE A 41 1.29 17.97 -0.34
C ILE A 41 0.42 16.90 0.35
N ALA A 42 0.70 15.63 0.05
CA ALA A 42 -0.07 14.48 0.54
C ALA A 42 -1.59 14.59 0.32
N LEU A 43 -2.01 15.26 -0.76
CA LEU A 43 -3.42 15.41 -1.10
C LEU A 43 -4.08 14.03 -1.32
N MET A 44 -5.32 13.90 -0.84
CA MET A 44 -6.19 12.74 -1.06
C MET A 44 -7.28 13.08 -2.09
N PRO A 45 -6.99 13.01 -3.39
CA PRO A 45 -7.96 13.43 -4.43
C PRO A 45 -9.11 12.44 -4.63
N CYS A 46 -8.94 11.21 -4.17
CA CYS A 46 -9.98 10.18 -4.16
C CYS A 46 -10.51 10.00 -2.73
N ASN A 47 -10.87 8.80 -2.32
CA ASN A 47 -11.42 8.52 -1.00
C ASN A 47 -10.46 8.98 0.13
N PRO A 48 -10.90 9.87 1.05
CA PRO A 48 -10.06 10.38 2.12
C PRO A 48 -9.94 9.38 3.27
N ASN A 49 -9.45 8.19 3.01
CA ASN A 49 -9.17 7.19 4.04
C ASN A 49 -7.80 6.54 3.87
N ILE A 50 -7.26 6.11 5.00
CA ILE A 50 -6.02 5.33 5.11
C ILE A 50 -6.36 3.96 5.69
N GLY A 51 -5.75 2.91 5.13
CA GLY A 51 -6.01 1.53 5.52
C GLY A 51 -7.09 0.88 4.65
N ARG A 52 -7.81 -0.06 5.14
CA ARG A 52 -8.68 -1.09 4.56
C ARG A 52 -7.95 -2.44 4.47
N THR A 53 -8.67 -3.47 4.02
CA THR A 53 -8.12 -4.84 3.87
C THR A 53 -6.82 -4.82 3.08
N SER A 54 -5.77 -5.41 3.61
CA SER A 54 -4.37 -5.42 3.15
C SER A 54 -3.62 -4.08 3.21
N LYS A 55 -4.31 -2.96 3.11
CA LYS A 55 -3.70 -1.63 3.13
C LYS A 55 -3.32 -1.19 4.54
N GLY A 56 -4.13 -1.54 5.56
CA GLY A 56 -3.75 -1.37 6.96
C GLY A 56 -2.42 -2.05 7.31
N HIS A 57 -2.15 -3.21 6.69
CA HIS A 57 -0.86 -3.92 6.82
C HIS A 57 0.30 -3.05 6.29
N LEU A 58 0.16 -2.47 5.10
CA LEU A 58 1.17 -1.59 4.52
C LEU A 58 1.47 -0.38 5.42
N VAL A 59 0.43 0.27 5.99
CA VAL A 59 0.63 1.43 6.87
C VAL A 59 1.40 1.05 8.14
N LYS A 60 1.06 -0.09 8.74
CA LYS A 60 1.77 -0.63 9.91
C LYS A 60 3.23 -0.97 9.57
N GLU A 61 3.49 -1.51 8.40
CA GLU A 61 4.85 -1.82 7.92
C GLU A 61 5.64 -0.55 7.61
N ILE A 62 5.03 0.47 6.99
CA ILE A 62 5.62 1.80 6.79
C ILE A 62 6.03 2.41 8.14
N ASP A 63 5.15 2.38 9.13
CA ASP A 63 5.44 2.90 10.47
C ASP A 63 6.57 2.10 11.16
N ALA A 64 6.54 0.77 11.08
CA ALA A 64 7.57 -0.09 11.65
C ALA A 64 8.98 0.17 11.08
N LEU A 65 9.06 0.58 9.82
CA LEU A 65 10.30 1.00 9.16
C LEU A 65 10.71 2.46 9.44
N GLY A 66 9.86 3.25 10.08
CA GLY A 66 10.14 4.65 10.43
C GLY A 66 9.46 5.69 9.53
N GLY A 67 8.52 5.28 8.66
CA GLY A 67 7.73 6.20 7.84
C GLY A 67 6.77 7.08 8.63
N GLU A 68 6.05 7.96 7.95
CA GLU A 68 5.24 9.02 8.56
C GLU A 68 3.72 8.81 8.47
N MET A 69 3.25 8.06 7.46
CA MET A 69 1.81 7.91 7.18
C MET A 69 1.00 7.46 8.40
N GLY A 70 1.49 6.46 9.15
CA GLY A 70 0.81 5.96 10.36
C GLY A 70 0.71 7.01 11.46
N LYS A 71 1.76 7.78 11.69
CA LYS A 71 1.79 8.88 12.67
C LYS A 71 0.85 10.02 12.27
N ASN A 72 0.81 10.33 10.97
CA ASN A 72 -0.01 11.42 10.45
C ASN A 72 -1.49 11.09 10.54
N ILE A 73 -1.90 9.87 10.14
CA ILE A 73 -3.31 9.49 10.23
C ILE A 73 -3.80 9.38 11.68
N ASP A 74 -2.97 8.92 12.64
CA ASP A 74 -3.34 8.88 14.05
C ASP A 74 -3.66 10.27 14.63
N LYS A 75 -3.07 11.34 14.07
CA LYS A 75 -3.35 12.73 14.46
C LYS A 75 -4.57 13.32 13.76
N THR A 76 -4.94 12.81 12.59
CA THR A 76 -5.85 13.51 11.67
C THR A 76 -7.08 12.68 11.27
N TYR A 77 -7.28 11.50 11.87
CA TYR A 77 -8.46 10.70 11.61
C TYR A 77 -9.72 11.35 12.20
N ILE A 78 -10.85 11.16 11.55
CA ILE A 78 -12.19 11.55 12.02
C ILE A 78 -13.08 10.35 12.30
N GLN A 79 -12.69 9.16 11.83
CA GLN A 79 -13.28 7.88 12.19
C GLN A 79 -12.25 6.77 12.07
N SER A 80 -12.24 5.81 13.00
CA SER A 80 -11.39 4.63 12.94
C SER A 80 -12.19 3.35 13.16
N LYS A 81 -11.85 2.31 12.41
CA LYS A 81 -12.54 1.02 12.48
C LYS A 81 -11.59 -0.14 12.15
N MET A 82 -11.65 -1.20 12.95
CA MET A 82 -11.02 -2.48 12.61
C MET A 82 -11.96 -3.31 11.73
N LEU A 83 -11.53 -3.58 10.51
CA LEU A 83 -12.27 -4.42 9.55
C LEU A 83 -11.95 -5.90 9.75
N ASN A 84 -12.90 -6.76 9.36
CA ASN A 84 -12.76 -8.23 9.39
C ASN A 84 -12.57 -8.84 10.79
N LYS A 85 -13.05 -8.20 11.86
CA LYS A 85 -12.96 -8.71 13.24
C LYS A 85 -13.52 -10.13 13.41
N SER A 86 -14.54 -10.50 12.65
CA SER A 86 -15.14 -11.85 12.65
C SER A 86 -14.33 -12.91 11.92
N LYS A 87 -13.25 -12.50 11.21
CA LYS A 87 -12.33 -13.39 10.51
C LYS A 87 -11.02 -13.52 11.31
N GLY A 88 -10.17 -14.44 10.98
CA GLY A 88 -8.91 -14.62 11.72
C GLY A 88 -7.95 -13.42 11.61
N PRO A 89 -6.93 -13.35 12.49
CA PRO A 89 -6.01 -12.19 12.62
C PRO A 89 -5.22 -11.88 11.33
N ALA A 90 -5.05 -12.88 10.46
CA ALA A 90 -4.36 -12.71 9.17
C ALA A 90 -5.00 -11.68 8.22
N VAL A 91 -6.25 -11.29 8.46
CA VAL A 91 -7.00 -10.34 7.61
C VAL A 91 -7.60 -9.17 8.39
N HIS A 92 -7.37 -9.09 9.70
CA HIS A 92 -7.71 -7.89 10.47
C HIS A 92 -7.02 -6.68 9.83
N SER A 93 -7.75 -5.61 9.61
CA SER A 93 -7.21 -4.43 8.90
C SER A 93 -7.80 -3.15 9.45
N LEU A 94 -6.95 -2.24 9.86
CA LEU A 94 -7.36 -0.90 10.26
C LEU A 94 -7.82 -0.10 9.04
N ARG A 95 -8.84 0.72 9.26
CA ARG A 95 -9.30 1.76 8.35
C ARG A 95 -9.60 3.02 9.14
N ALA A 96 -9.03 4.13 8.72
CA ALA A 96 -9.35 5.44 9.26
C ALA A 96 -9.82 6.37 8.15
N GLN A 97 -10.97 7.03 8.40
CA GLN A 97 -11.39 8.17 7.61
C GLN A 97 -10.55 9.37 8.06
N ALA A 98 -9.90 10.03 7.13
CA ALA A 98 -9.07 11.20 7.41
C ALA A 98 -9.88 12.49 7.29
N ASP A 99 -9.56 13.47 8.13
CA ASP A 99 -9.75 14.86 7.76
C ASP A 99 -8.74 15.19 6.67
N LYS A 100 -9.21 15.33 5.45
CA LYS A 100 -8.37 15.45 4.25
C LYS A 100 -7.42 16.65 4.29
N GLN A 101 -7.90 17.79 4.78
CA GLN A 101 -7.09 19.00 4.85
C GLN A 101 -6.14 18.97 6.05
N ALA A 102 -6.60 18.50 7.19
CA ALA A 102 -5.75 18.32 8.35
C ALA A 102 -4.60 17.35 8.07
N TYR A 103 -4.87 16.23 7.36
CA TYR A 103 -3.85 15.26 6.94
C TYR A 103 -2.78 15.91 6.04
N SER A 104 -3.20 16.66 5.02
CA SER A 104 -2.29 17.37 4.12
C SER A 104 -1.49 18.43 4.85
N SER A 105 -2.14 19.24 5.69
CA SER A 105 -1.51 20.31 6.47
C SER A 105 -0.50 19.77 7.49
N GLU A 106 -0.81 18.68 8.19
CA GLU A 106 0.13 18.05 9.13
C GLU A 106 1.33 17.44 8.41
N MET A 107 1.13 16.77 7.27
CA MET A 107 2.24 16.25 6.48
C MET A 107 3.14 17.36 5.96
N ARG A 108 2.57 18.45 5.46
CA ARG A 108 3.31 19.64 5.04
C ARG A 108 4.13 20.21 6.18
N LYS A 109 3.54 20.36 7.36
CA LYS A 109 4.23 20.83 8.56
C LYS A 109 5.40 19.94 8.95
N VAL A 110 5.23 18.61 8.89
CA VAL A 110 6.32 17.66 9.14
C VAL A 110 7.45 17.84 8.14
N MET A 111 7.14 17.95 6.85
CA MET A 111 8.15 18.13 5.80
C MET A 111 8.90 19.46 5.94
N GLU A 112 8.19 20.57 6.17
CA GLU A 112 8.78 21.90 6.33
C GLU A 112 9.69 22.02 7.56
N ASN A 113 9.43 21.21 8.61
CA ASN A 113 10.23 21.20 9.83
C ASN A 113 11.28 20.07 9.88
N THR A 114 11.39 19.26 8.84
CA THR A 114 12.42 18.22 8.78
C THR A 114 13.77 18.81 8.32
N PRO A 115 14.84 18.66 9.12
CA PRO A 115 16.17 19.11 8.71
C PRO A 115 16.60 18.48 7.38
N ASN A 116 17.40 19.21 6.61
CA ASN A 116 17.92 18.80 5.29
C ASN A 116 16.86 18.63 4.18
N LEU A 117 15.61 19.00 4.42
CA LEU A 117 14.53 18.91 3.43
C LEU A 117 14.12 20.30 2.98
N THR A 118 14.15 20.54 1.68
CA THR A 118 13.73 21.78 1.03
C THR A 118 12.58 21.47 0.07
N ILE A 119 11.55 22.31 0.08
CA ILE A 119 10.37 22.16 -0.81
C ILE A 119 10.38 23.31 -1.81
N LYS A 120 10.11 22.99 -3.08
CA LYS A 120 9.99 23.99 -4.14
C LYS A 120 8.78 23.72 -5.02
N GLN A 121 7.94 24.72 -5.17
CA GLN A 121 6.86 24.69 -6.15
C GLN A 121 7.41 25.02 -7.53
N SER A 122 7.51 24.01 -8.37
CA SER A 122 7.86 24.11 -9.80
C SER A 122 7.59 22.79 -10.51
N GLU A 123 7.28 22.85 -11.80
CA GLU A 123 7.23 21.66 -12.65
C GLU A 123 8.65 21.32 -13.13
N VAL A 124 9.04 20.06 -12.99
CA VAL A 124 10.26 19.51 -13.61
C VAL A 124 9.91 19.05 -15.01
N ALA A 125 10.70 19.49 -15.99
CA ALA A 125 10.50 19.20 -17.40
C ALA A 125 11.51 18.20 -17.97
N GLU A 126 12.70 18.07 -17.34
CA GLU A 126 13.76 17.24 -17.90
C GLU A 126 14.60 16.59 -16.79
N ILE A 127 14.94 15.33 -16.97
CA ILE A 127 15.94 14.60 -16.18
C ILE A 127 17.28 14.69 -16.88
N LEU A 128 18.29 15.18 -16.18
CA LEU A 128 19.65 15.32 -16.72
C LEU A 128 20.44 14.05 -16.43
N VAL A 129 20.98 13.45 -17.48
CA VAL A 129 21.77 12.21 -17.41
C VAL A 129 23.05 12.39 -18.22
N GLU A 130 24.18 12.06 -17.62
CA GLU A 130 25.50 12.05 -18.25
C GLU A 130 26.13 10.67 -18.04
N GLU A 131 26.67 10.07 -19.07
CA GLU A 131 27.29 8.74 -19.03
C GLU A 131 26.47 7.65 -18.33
N GLY A 132 25.14 7.70 -18.55
CA GLY A 132 24.19 6.75 -17.96
C GLY A 132 23.85 6.98 -16.47
N ARG A 133 24.29 8.11 -15.88
CA ARG A 133 24.05 8.50 -14.50
C ARG A 133 23.25 9.79 -14.42
N VAL A 134 22.35 9.87 -13.46
CA VAL A 134 21.62 11.10 -13.18
C VAL A 134 22.56 12.16 -12.61
N THR A 135 22.48 13.38 -13.16
CA THR A 135 23.24 14.55 -12.68
C THR A 135 22.35 15.65 -12.14
N GLY A 136 21.05 15.59 -12.36
CA GLY A 136 20.10 16.56 -11.85
C GLY A 136 18.80 16.62 -12.65
N VAL A 137 18.15 17.77 -12.53
CA VAL A 137 16.87 18.06 -13.23
C VAL A 137 16.85 19.49 -13.75
N LYS A 138 16.02 19.71 -14.78
CA LYS A 138 15.70 21.04 -15.27
C LYS A 138 14.21 21.30 -15.14
N THR A 139 13.85 22.44 -14.59
CA THR A 139 12.47 22.87 -14.45
C THR A 139 11.93 23.43 -15.78
N TYR A 140 10.62 23.50 -15.90
CA TYR A 140 9.96 24.14 -17.05
C TYR A 140 10.38 25.59 -17.25
N SER A 141 10.67 26.33 -16.15
CA SER A 141 11.22 27.69 -16.22
C SER A 141 12.68 27.76 -16.67
N GLY A 142 13.34 26.62 -16.94
CA GLY A 142 14.73 26.55 -17.42
C GLY A 142 15.79 26.51 -16.31
N ALA A 143 15.43 26.53 -15.03
CA ALA A 143 16.38 26.42 -13.92
C ALA A 143 16.90 24.99 -13.78
N VAL A 144 18.22 24.84 -13.55
CA VAL A 144 18.89 23.54 -13.40
C VAL A 144 19.26 23.35 -11.94
N TYR A 145 18.97 22.16 -11.42
CA TYR A 145 19.31 21.69 -10.07
C TYR A 145 20.10 20.39 -10.16
N THR A 146 21.26 20.36 -9.53
CA THR A 146 22.12 19.18 -9.52
C THR A 146 21.77 18.24 -8.39
N ALA A 147 21.86 16.94 -8.65
CA ALA A 147 21.71 15.88 -7.67
C ALA A 147 22.36 14.59 -8.14
N LYS A 148 22.71 13.71 -7.19
CA LYS A 148 23.28 12.38 -7.46
C LYS A 148 22.21 11.29 -7.59
N ALA A 149 20.99 11.56 -7.13
CA ALA A 149 19.84 10.67 -7.30
C ALA A 149 18.57 11.49 -7.50
N VAL A 150 17.65 10.95 -8.30
CA VAL A 150 16.31 11.52 -8.56
C VAL A 150 15.27 10.44 -8.35
N ILE A 151 14.18 10.77 -7.64
CA ILE A 151 13.08 9.85 -7.37
C ILE A 151 11.80 10.41 -8.01
N LEU A 152 11.26 9.67 -8.99
CA LEU A 152 10.04 10.02 -9.70
C LEU A 152 8.82 9.57 -8.90
N CYS A 153 8.02 10.53 -8.42
CA CYS A 153 6.81 10.33 -7.64
C CYS A 153 5.62 11.12 -8.22
N THR A 154 5.47 11.11 -9.55
CA THR A 154 4.54 11.98 -10.27
C THR A 154 3.05 11.63 -10.09
N GLY A 155 2.74 10.48 -9.51
CA GLY A 155 1.36 10.08 -9.18
C GLY A 155 0.46 10.03 -10.42
N THR A 156 -0.66 10.76 -10.37
CA THR A 156 -1.63 10.89 -11.47
C THR A 156 -1.45 12.18 -12.27
N TYR A 157 -0.35 12.91 -12.07
CA TYR A 157 -0.17 14.24 -12.67
C TYR A 157 0.57 14.21 -14.01
N LEU A 158 1.32 13.11 -14.29
CA LEU A 158 2.12 13.03 -15.52
C LEU A 158 1.22 12.92 -16.74
N LYS A 159 1.23 13.95 -17.59
CA LYS A 159 0.37 14.12 -18.77
C LYS A 159 -1.10 13.86 -18.44
N ALA A 160 -1.55 14.38 -17.29
CA ALA A 160 -2.88 14.13 -16.76
C ALA A 160 -3.98 14.73 -17.62
N ARG A 161 -5.11 14.01 -17.74
CA ARG A 161 -6.32 14.45 -18.44
C ARG A 161 -7.53 14.02 -17.61
N CYS A 162 -8.31 14.98 -17.10
CA CYS A 162 -9.59 14.75 -16.43
C CYS A 162 -10.72 14.73 -17.46
N ILE A 163 -11.63 13.75 -17.38
CA ILE A 163 -12.65 13.49 -18.40
C ILE A 163 -14.00 13.21 -17.71
N TYR A 164 -15.05 13.91 -18.16
CA TYR A 164 -16.44 13.60 -17.83
C TYR A 164 -17.36 14.07 -18.95
N GLY A 165 -18.26 13.22 -19.42
CA GLY A 165 -19.03 13.48 -20.65
C GLY A 165 -18.11 13.84 -21.82
N ASP A 166 -18.44 14.93 -22.53
CA ASP A 166 -17.67 15.42 -23.66
C ASP A 166 -16.51 16.36 -23.25
N VAL A 167 -16.33 16.59 -21.92
CA VAL A 167 -15.32 17.51 -21.41
C VAL A 167 -14.01 16.78 -21.16
N SER A 168 -12.92 17.32 -21.69
CA SER A 168 -11.55 16.86 -21.45
C SER A 168 -10.69 18.03 -21.01
N GLU A 169 -10.23 18.00 -19.77
CA GLU A 169 -9.36 19.03 -19.18
C GLU A 169 -7.96 18.46 -18.94
N TYR A 170 -6.95 19.12 -19.46
CA TYR A 170 -5.54 18.72 -19.28
C TYR A 170 -5.01 19.23 -17.94
N THR A 171 -5.63 18.76 -16.88
CA THR A 171 -5.30 19.09 -15.49
C THR A 171 -5.08 17.82 -14.65
N GLY A 172 -4.39 17.99 -13.54
CA GLY A 172 -4.36 17.00 -12.47
C GLY A 172 -5.66 17.01 -11.64
N PRO A 173 -5.73 16.21 -10.57
CA PRO A 173 -6.90 16.17 -9.68
C PRO A 173 -7.26 17.56 -9.13
N ASN A 174 -8.55 17.82 -8.94
CA ASN A 174 -9.07 19.07 -8.38
C ASN A 174 -8.68 20.34 -9.16
N GLY A 175 -8.45 20.25 -10.47
CA GLY A 175 -8.06 21.37 -11.33
C GLY A 175 -6.62 21.86 -11.12
N LEU A 176 -5.78 21.09 -10.42
CA LEU A 176 -4.36 21.41 -10.28
C LEU A 176 -3.61 21.21 -11.59
N SER A 177 -2.50 21.94 -11.77
CA SER A 177 -1.68 21.83 -12.98
C SER A 177 -1.20 20.38 -13.20
N ALA A 178 -1.31 19.89 -14.43
CA ALA A 178 -0.68 18.63 -14.83
C ALA A 178 0.83 18.83 -15.05
N SER A 179 1.63 17.78 -14.89
CA SER A 179 3.02 17.74 -15.32
C SER A 179 3.06 17.23 -16.76
N THR A 180 3.13 18.14 -17.73
CA THR A 180 3.01 17.80 -19.15
C THR A 180 4.33 17.69 -19.87
N HIS A 181 5.39 18.31 -19.36
CA HIS A 181 6.66 18.48 -20.06
C HIS A 181 7.69 17.37 -19.75
N LEU A 182 7.50 16.59 -18.69
CA LEU A 182 8.46 15.57 -18.27
C LEU A 182 8.38 14.28 -19.12
N THR A 183 7.22 13.96 -19.68
CA THR A 183 7.00 12.72 -20.46
C THR A 183 8.03 12.51 -21.56
N ASP A 184 8.29 13.55 -22.35
CA ASP A 184 9.21 13.46 -23.51
C ASP A 184 10.65 13.19 -23.04
N SER A 185 11.07 13.79 -21.92
CA SER A 185 12.37 13.50 -21.31
C SER A 185 12.49 12.04 -20.89
N LEU A 186 11.45 11.49 -20.25
CA LEU A 186 11.44 10.08 -19.83
C LEU A 186 11.49 9.11 -21.02
N LEU A 187 10.75 9.41 -22.08
CA LEU A 187 10.78 8.63 -23.33
C LEU A 187 12.16 8.68 -24.00
N SER A 188 12.81 9.86 -24.02
CA SER A 188 14.15 10.02 -24.61
C SER A 188 15.24 9.24 -23.86
N LEU A 189 15.04 8.99 -22.56
CA LEU A 189 15.89 8.12 -21.75
C LEU A 189 15.62 6.62 -21.99
N GLY A 190 14.64 6.26 -22.80
CA GLY A 190 14.26 4.88 -23.09
C GLY A 190 13.30 4.25 -22.08
N MET A 191 12.65 5.04 -21.22
CA MET A 191 11.61 4.52 -20.32
C MET A 191 10.39 4.07 -21.12
N LYS A 192 9.86 2.89 -20.78
CA LYS A 192 8.62 2.37 -21.38
C LYS A 192 7.43 2.90 -20.56
N LEU A 193 6.67 3.82 -21.15
CA LEU A 193 5.48 4.38 -20.52
C LEU A 193 4.21 3.68 -21.00
N ARG A 194 3.19 3.71 -20.14
CA ARG A 194 1.83 3.20 -20.38
C ARG A 194 0.82 4.25 -19.94
N ARG A 195 -0.40 4.15 -20.48
CA ARG A 195 -1.51 5.02 -20.12
C ARG A 195 -2.48 4.29 -19.21
N PHE A 196 -2.63 4.75 -17.96
CA PHE A 196 -3.62 4.23 -17.02
C PHE A 196 -4.70 5.26 -16.74
N LYS A 197 -5.84 4.79 -16.25
CA LYS A 197 -6.91 5.65 -15.78
C LYS A 197 -7.34 5.26 -14.37
N THR A 198 -7.80 6.22 -13.62
CA THR A 198 -8.59 6.01 -12.40
C THR A 198 -9.79 6.94 -12.43
N GLY A 199 -10.58 6.99 -11.36
CA GLY A 199 -11.73 7.87 -11.28
C GLY A 199 -12.08 8.18 -9.85
N THR A 200 -12.93 9.18 -9.68
CA THR A 200 -13.44 9.61 -8.38
C THR A 200 -14.93 9.91 -8.50
N PRO A 201 -15.76 9.68 -7.45
CA PRO A 201 -17.16 10.08 -7.43
C PRO A 201 -17.30 11.59 -7.22
N ALA A 202 -18.51 12.09 -7.36
CA ALA A 202 -18.85 13.46 -7.03
C ALA A 202 -18.68 13.74 -5.53
N ARG A 203 -18.45 15.02 -5.19
CA ARG A 203 -18.60 15.55 -3.85
C ARG A 203 -19.94 16.25 -3.76
N VAL A 204 -20.62 16.02 -2.66
CA VAL A 204 -21.97 16.54 -2.43
C VAL A 204 -22.06 17.36 -1.15
N ASP A 205 -22.99 18.30 -1.09
CA ASP A 205 -23.19 19.15 0.08
C ASP A 205 -23.99 18.42 1.17
N LYS A 206 -23.39 18.21 2.32
CA LYS A 206 -23.97 17.55 3.51
C LYS A 206 -25.35 18.11 3.87
N ARG A 207 -25.57 19.41 3.71
CA ARG A 207 -26.84 20.09 4.06
C ARG A 207 -28.03 19.68 3.20
N THR A 208 -27.77 19.04 2.06
CA THR A 208 -28.77 18.58 1.08
C THR A 208 -29.06 17.08 1.16
N ILE A 209 -28.49 16.39 2.16
CA ILE A 209 -28.59 14.95 2.37
C ILE A 209 -29.63 14.66 3.46
N ASP A 210 -30.53 13.71 3.20
CA ASP A 210 -31.44 13.17 4.21
C ASP A 210 -30.85 11.89 4.81
N PHE A 211 -30.07 12.05 5.87
CA PHE A 211 -29.41 10.94 6.56
C PHE A 211 -30.38 9.97 7.25
N SER A 212 -31.65 10.37 7.47
CA SER A 212 -32.65 9.49 8.09
C SER A 212 -33.00 8.27 7.22
N LYS A 213 -32.70 8.32 5.92
CA LYS A 213 -32.89 7.24 4.95
C LYS A 213 -31.68 6.34 4.78
N MET A 214 -30.61 6.56 5.56
CA MET A 214 -29.34 5.85 5.44
C MET A 214 -29.01 5.10 6.72
N GLU A 215 -28.29 4.00 6.60
CA GLU A 215 -27.77 3.25 7.75
C GLU A 215 -26.49 3.91 8.30
N VAL A 216 -26.51 4.24 9.59
CA VAL A 216 -25.36 4.84 10.27
C VAL A 216 -24.23 3.82 10.42
N GLN A 217 -23.03 4.20 10.03
CA GLN A 217 -21.81 3.40 10.15
C GLN A 217 -20.83 4.08 11.13
N ASN A 218 -20.90 3.69 12.39
CA ASN A 218 -20.03 4.22 13.45
C ASN A 218 -18.62 3.65 13.36
N GLY A 219 -17.65 4.41 13.85
CA GLY A 219 -16.30 3.92 14.17
C GLY A 219 -16.29 3.00 15.39
N ASP A 220 -15.12 2.43 15.69
CA ASP A 220 -14.94 1.64 16.90
C ASP A 220 -14.82 2.56 18.13
N GLU A 221 -15.44 2.17 19.25
CA GLU A 221 -15.34 2.92 20.51
C GLU A 221 -13.90 2.96 21.01
N LYS A 222 -13.21 1.82 20.96
CA LYS A 222 -11.80 1.71 21.26
C LYS A 222 -10.98 1.82 19.98
N VAL A 223 -10.23 2.90 19.87
CA VAL A 223 -9.40 3.18 18.70
C VAL A 223 -8.05 2.47 18.82
N VAL A 224 -7.73 1.66 17.83
CA VAL A 224 -6.39 1.06 17.68
C VAL A 224 -5.56 2.00 16.79
N PRO A 225 -4.40 2.49 17.27
CA PRO A 225 -3.55 3.38 16.48
C PRO A 225 -2.88 2.65 15.31
N PHE A 226 -2.58 3.39 14.24
CA PHE A 226 -1.72 2.88 13.16
C PHE A 226 -0.25 2.87 13.56
N SER A 227 0.22 3.92 14.23
CA SER A 227 1.61 3.99 14.66
C SER A 227 1.86 3.20 15.94
N PHE A 228 2.89 2.37 15.95
CA PHE A 228 3.36 1.68 17.16
C PHE A 228 3.88 2.64 18.23
N LEU A 229 4.24 3.88 17.88
CA LEU A 229 4.56 4.94 18.85
C LEU A 229 3.37 5.36 19.72
N ASN A 230 2.15 5.08 19.26
CA ASN A 230 0.92 5.37 19.97
C ASN A 230 0.30 4.11 20.61
N GLU A 231 0.95 2.96 20.52
CA GLU A 231 0.50 1.72 21.17
C GLU A 231 0.39 1.94 22.69
N GLY A 232 -0.73 1.54 23.27
CA GLY A 232 -1.02 1.75 24.69
C GLY A 232 -1.41 3.18 25.10
N LYS A 233 -1.41 4.13 24.18
CA LYS A 233 -1.90 5.50 24.41
C LYS A 233 -3.36 5.62 24.00
N ASP A 234 -4.10 6.40 24.77
CA ASP A 234 -5.46 6.81 24.37
C ASP A 234 -5.36 7.94 23.33
N ILE A 235 -5.72 7.63 22.09
CA ILE A 235 -5.84 8.59 21.00
C ILE A 235 -7.30 8.85 20.61
N SER A 236 -8.25 8.43 21.44
CA SER A 236 -9.68 8.56 21.18
C SER A 236 -10.11 10.02 21.04
N ARG A 237 -11.07 10.25 20.18
CA ARG A 237 -11.74 11.54 19.96
C ARG A 237 -13.18 11.31 19.57
N GLU A 238 -13.99 12.36 19.56
CA GLU A 238 -15.33 12.28 18.98
C GLU A 238 -15.22 11.93 17.50
N GLN A 239 -15.97 10.91 17.08
CA GLN A 239 -15.89 10.39 15.71
C GLN A 239 -17.12 10.76 14.90
N ILE A 240 -16.92 11.07 13.62
CA ILE A 240 -17.99 11.39 12.67
C ILE A 240 -18.40 10.11 11.95
N PRO A 241 -19.69 9.72 11.97
CA PRO A 241 -20.16 8.51 11.30
C PRO A 241 -20.12 8.66 9.77
N CYS A 242 -19.88 7.55 9.08
CA CYS A 242 -20.22 7.38 7.68
C CYS A 242 -21.65 6.84 7.56
N HIS A 243 -22.23 6.89 6.36
CA HIS A 243 -23.59 6.41 6.13
C HIS A 243 -23.62 5.48 4.94
N LEU A 244 -24.45 4.42 5.02
CA LEU A 244 -24.63 3.43 3.97
C LEU A 244 -25.99 3.61 3.32
N THR A 245 -26.02 3.64 2.01
CA THR A 245 -27.21 3.62 1.16
C THR A 245 -26.97 2.73 -0.05
N TYR A 246 -27.87 2.71 -1.02
CA TYR A 246 -27.79 1.83 -2.18
C TYR A 246 -28.28 2.52 -3.45
N THR A 247 -27.72 2.15 -4.60
CA THR A 247 -28.38 2.38 -5.89
C THR A 247 -29.66 1.56 -5.99
N ASN A 248 -30.47 1.83 -6.99
CA ASN A 248 -31.72 1.11 -7.28
C ASN A 248 -31.89 0.95 -8.81
N GLU A 249 -32.99 0.31 -9.21
CA GLU A 249 -33.29 0.07 -10.62
C GLU A 249 -33.38 1.36 -11.45
N GLU A 250 -33.93 2.43 -10.86
CA GLU A 250 -34.03 3.73 -11.54
C GLU A 250 -32.63 4.35 -11.77
N THR A 251 -31.72 4.24 -10.79
CA THR A 251 -30.30 4.61 -10.96
C THR A 251 -29.70 3.86 -12.14
N HIS A 252 -29.92 2.54 -12.17
CA HIS A 252 -29.37 1.67 -13.22
C HIS A 252 -30.00 1.95 -14.59
N ARG A 253 -31.29 2.26 -14.65
CA ARG A 253 -31.99 2.64 -15.89
C ARG A 253 -31.38 3.90 -16.48
N ILE A 254 -31.22 4.97 -15.69
CA ILE A 254 -30.62 6.22 -16.13
C ILE A 254 -29.20 5.98 -16.70
N ILE A 255 -28.40 5.17 -16.02
CA ILE A 255 -27.05 4.85 -16.49
C ILE A 255 -27.08 4.11 -17.83
N ARG A 256 -27.93 3.08 -17.98
CA ARG A 256 -28.04 2.30 -19.23
C ARG A 256 -28.52 3.15 -20.40
N GLU A 257 -29.50 4.01 -20.18
CA GLU A 257 -30.05 4.89 -21.22
C GLU A 257 -29.05 5.95 -21.71
N ASN A 258 -28.03 6.25 -20.91
CA ASN A 258 -27.00 7.23 -21.24
C ASN A 258 -25.62 6.60 -21.45
N ILE A 259 -25.52 5.28 -21.61
CA ILE A 259 -24.21 4.59 -21.68
C ILE A 259 -23.36 5.07 -22.86
N ASP A 260 -23.98 5.42 -23.98
CA ASP A 260 -23.30 5.93 -25.17
C ASP A 260 -22.68 7.33 -24.95
N ARG A 261 -23.11 8.05 -23.90
CA ARG A 261 -22.57 9.34 -23.49
C ARG A 261 -21.40 9.20 -22.48
N SER A 262 -21.11 7.96 -22.06
CA SER A 262 -19.97 7.70 -21.19
C SER A 262 -18.66 7.73 -21.97
N PRO A 263 -17.66 8.55 -21.59
CA PRO A 263 -16.33 8.55 -22.20
C PRO A 263 -15.64 7.18 -22.19
N LEU A 264 -15.98 6.34 -21.21
CA LEU A 264 -15.45 4.99 -21.09
C LEU A 264 -15.97 4.07 -22.20
N TYR A 265 -17.27 4.18 -22.57
CA TYR A 265 -17.91 3.37 -23.59
C TYR A 265 -17.87 4.04 -24.98
N GLY A 266 -17.77 5.36 -25.00
CA GLY A 266 -17.61 6.16 -26.24
C GLY A 266 -16.18 6.17 -26.81
N GLY A 267 -15.21 5.50 -26.17
CA GLY A 267 -13.85 5.39 -26.68
C GLY A 267 -12.99 6.65 -26.53
N ILE A 268 -13.42 7.63 -25.73
CA ILE A 268 -12.64 8.85 -25.41
C ILE A 268 -11.52 8.53 -24.42
N ILE A 269 -11.77 7.59 -23.50
CA ILE A 269 -10.80 7.11 -22.51
C ILE A 269 -9.98 6.00 -23.16
N GLU A 270 -8.67 6.21 -23.24
CA GLU A 270 -7.69 5.26 -23.79
C GLU A 270 -7.02 4.43 -22.68
N GLY A 271 -6.92 4.99 -21.49
CA GLY A 271 -6.23 4.41 -20.34
C GLY A 271 -6.96 3.20 -19.75
N VAL A 272 -6.20 2.18 -19.38
CA VAL A 272 -6.74 0.99 -18.69
C VAL A 272 -7.07 1.33 -17.24
N GLY A 273 -8.30 1.02 -16.82
CA GLY A 273 -8.79 1.26 -15.46
C GLY A 273 -8.50 0.11 -14.48
N PRO A 274 -8.55 0.37 -13.17
CA PRO A 274 -8.34 -0.65 -12.15
C PRO A 274 -9.53 -1.62 -12.07
N ARG A 275 -9.26 -2.91 -12.11
CA ARG A 275 -10.26 -3.98 -12.03
C ARG A 275 -11.11 -3.95 -10.75
N TYR A 276 -10.52 -3.51 -9.64
CA TYR A 276 -11.13 -3.56 -8.30
C TYR A 276 -11.74 -2.23 -7.85
N CYS A 277 -11.76 -1.23 -8.71
CA CYS A 277 -12.45 0.05 -8.50
C CYS A 277 -13.13 0.46 -9.81
N PRO A 278 -14.08 -0.34 -10.31
CA PRO A 278 -14.82 0.01 -11.52
C PRO A 278 -15.69 1.23 -11.27
N SER A 279 -15.95 2.02 -12.30
CA SER A 279 -16.95 3.07 -12.26
C SER A 279 -18.35 2.49 -12.06
N ILE A 280 -19.32 3.32 -11.64
CA ILE A 280 -20.69 2.83 -11.43
C ILE A 280 -21.34 2.32 -12.72
N GLU A 281 -21.08 3.00 -13.85
CA GLU A 281 -21.54 2.56 -15.16
C GLU A 281 -20.97 1.18 -15.53
N ASP A 282 -19.71 0.93 -15.22
CA ASP A 282 -19.06 -0.37 -15.46
C ASP A 282 -19.64 -1.48 -14.55
N LYS A 283 -19.97 -1.16 -13.29
CA LYS A 283 -20.64 -2.10 -12.37
C LYS A 283 -22.03 -2.47 -12.87
N VAL A 284 -22.83 -1.47 -13.31
CA VAL A 284 -24.20 -1.67 -13.80
C VAL A 284 -24.22 -2.51 -15.07
N MET A 285 -23.23 -2.32 -15.96
CA MET A 285 -23.15 -3.10 -17.20
C MET A 285 -22.62 -4.52 -16.97
N ARG A 286 -21.58 -4.70 -16.16
CA ARG A 286 -20.98 -6.02 -15.91
C ARG A 286 -21.79 -6.92 -14.96
N PHE A 287 -22.52 -6.31 -14.03
CA PHE A 287 -23.33 -7.01 -13.04
C PHE A 287 -24.80 -6.63 -13.20
N ALA A 288 -25.31 -6.81 -14.41
CA ALA A 288 -26.66 -6.41 -14.79
C ALA A 288 -27.79 -7.15 -14.00
N ASP A 289 -27.46 -8.30 -13.42
CA ASP A 289 -28.31 -9.11 -12.54
C ASP A 289 -28.44 -8.55 -11.11
N LYS A 290 -27.61 -7.58 -10.73
CA LYS A 290 -27.67 -6.96 -9.41
C LYS A 290 -28.66 -5.81 -9.39
N GLU A 291 -29.65 -5.92 -8.51
CA GLU A 291 -30.69 -4.89 -8.31
C GLU A 291 -30.16 -3.61 -7.68
N ARG A 292 -29.06 -3.70 -6.90
CA ARG A 292 -28.46 -2.57 -6.17
C ARG A 292 -26.98 -2.75 -5.92
N HIS A 293 -26.28 -1.63 -5.78
CA HIS A 293 -24.88 -1.55 -5.33
C HIS A 293 -24.79 -0.71 -4.05
N GLN A 294 -23.88 -1.08 -3.15
CA GLN A 294 -23.61 -0.34 -1.92
C GLN A 294 -22.94 0.99 -2.23
N ILE A 295 -23.40 2.03 -1.54
CA ILE A 295 -22.91 3.41 -1.62
C ILE A 295 -22.62 3.88 -0.20
N PHE A 296 -21.39 4.37 0.05
CA PHE A 296 -21.04 4.99 1.32
C PHE A 296 -20.95 6.50 1.16
N VAL A 297 -21.60 7.22 2.03
CA VAL A 297 -21.52 8.69 2.14
C VAL A 297 -20.58 8.99 3.30
N GLU A 298 -19.42 9.53 2.98
CA GLU A 298 -18.28 9.67 3.88
C GLU A 298 -17.86 11.14 4.00
N PRO A 299 -17.62 11.68 5.21
CA PRO A 299 -17.17 13.06 5.38
C PRO A 299 -15.73 13.25 4.85
N GLU A 300 -15.47 14.38 4.18
CA GLU A 300 -14.11 14.75 3.75
C GLU A 300 -13.29 15.52 4.82
N GLY A 301 -13.94 15.96 5.88
CA GLY A 301 -13.29 16.66 6.98
C GLY A 301 -14.29 17.22 8.00
N GLU A 302 -13.79 17.72 9.12
CA GLU A 302 -14.62 18.28 10.20
C GLU A 302 -15.15 19.69 9.87
N TYR A 303 -14.36 20.46 9.12
CA TYR A 303 -14.63 21.88 8.81
C TYR A 303 -15.32 22.09 7.45
N THR A 304 -15.66 21.03 6.73
CA THR A 304 -16.30 21.10 5.41
C THR A 304 -17.64 20.39 5.38
N ASN A 305 -18.56 20.89 4.55
CA ASN A 305 -19.80 20.21 4.23
C ASN A 305 -19.66 19.26 3.02
N GLU A 306 -18.47 19.11 2.45
CA GLU A 306 -18.24 18.16 1.36
C GLU A 306 -18.31 16.72 1.87
N MET A 307 -19.14 15.90 1.21
CA MET A 307 -19.25 14.47 1.45
C MET A 307 -18.79 13.71 0.21
N TYR A 308 -17.98 12.70 0.41
CA TYR A 308 -17.53 11.76 -0.61
C TYR A 308 -18.54 10.62 -0.77
N VAL A 309 -18.92 10.30 -2.00
CA VAL A 309 -19.94 9.27 -2.27
C VAL A 309 -19.28 8.01 -2.83
N ASP A 310 -18.65 7.21 -1.95
CA ASP A 310 -17.91 6.00 -2.35
C ASP A 310 -18.84 4.98 -3.03
N GLY A 311 -18.38 4.45 -4.14
CA GLY A 311 -19.14 3.52 -4.97
C GLY A 311 -19.77 4.14 -6.22
N MET A 312 -19.83 5.49 -6.30
CA MET A 312 -20.41 6.26 -7.42
C MET A 312 -19.35 6.91 -8.34
N SER A 313 -18.10 6.39 -8.36
CA SER A 313 -17.10 6.86 -9.32
C SER A 313 -17.64 6.76 -10.75
N SER A 314 -17.55 7.82 -11.51
CA SER A 314 -18.14 7.92 -12.85
C SER A 314 -17.41 8.91 -13.74
N SER A 315 -17.57 8.75 -15.05
CA SER A 315 -17.20 9.75 -16.04
C SER A 315 -18.39 10.25 -16.87
N MET A 316 -19.61 9.94 -16.45
CA MET A 316 -20.84 10.41 -17.12
C MET A 316 -20.91 11.94 -17.18
N PRO A 317 -21.64 12.52 -18.16
CA PRO A 317 -21.92 13.96 -18.21
C PRO A 317 -22.61 14.47 -16.94
N GLU A 318 -22.45 15.75 -16.64
CA GLU A 318 -22.94 16.39 -15.41
C GLU A 318 -24.45 16.22 -15.21
N ASP A 319 -25.26 16.40 -16.27
CA ASP A 319 -26.72 16.20 -16.22
C ASP A 319 -27.11 14.76 -15.82
N VAL A 320 -26.37 13.77 -16.32
CA VAL A 320 -26.56 12.37 -15.97
C VAL A 320 -26.12 12.10 -14.54
N GLN A 321 -24.99 12.70 -14.11
CA GLN A 321 -24.55 12.59 -12.72
C GLN A 321 -25.63 13.10 -11.77
N VAL A 322 -26.16 14.29 -11.99
CA VAL A 322 -27.24 14.85 -11.14
C VAL A 322 -28.47 13.93 -11.15
N ALA A 323 -28.87 13.45 -12.30
CA ALA A 323 -30.05 12.56 -12.44
C ALA A 323 -29.86 11.24 -11.66
N MET A 324 -28.72 10.55 -11.84
CA MET A 324 -28.48 9.27 -11.18
C MET A 324 -28.29 9.40 -9.68
N TYR A 325 -27.64 10.46 -9.18
CA TYR A 325 -27.47 10.68 -7.74
C TYR A 325 -28.82 10.91 -7.05
N ARG A 326 -29.73 11.65 -7.68
CA ARG A 326 -31.07 11.98 -7.11
C ARG A 326 -32.04 10.80 -7.04
N THR A 327 -31.70 9.66 -7.62
CA THR A 327 -32.49 8.42 -7.45
C THR A 327 -32.10 7.65 -6.19
N ILE A 328 -30.98 7.96 -5.56
CA ILE A 328 -30.44 7.23 -4.42
C ILE A 328 -31.12 7.68 -3.13
N PRO A 329 -31.63 6.76 -2.29
CA PRO A 329 -32.28 7.11 -1.02
C PRO A 329 -31.40 8.01 -0.14
N GLY A 330 -31.96 9.15 0.25
CA GLY A 330 -31.28 10.20 1.02
C GLY A 330 -30.53 11.23 0.19
N LEU A 331 -30.42 11.05 -1.13
CA LEU A 331 -29.77 11.99 -2.05
C LEU A 331 -30.74 12.66 -3.03
N GLU A 332 -32.05 12.56 -2.82
CA GLU A 332 -33.07 13.03 -3.76
C GLU A 332 -32.99 14.54 -4.05
N ASN A 333 -32.53 15.32 -3.07
CA ASN A 333 -32.36 16.76 -3.20
C ASN A 333 -30.88 17.18 -3.22
N VAL A 334 -29.98 16.24 -3.50
CA VAL A 334 -28.56 16.47 -3.39
C VAL A 334 -28.06 17.57 -4.32
N HIS A 335 -27.16 18.40 -3.80
CA HIS A 335 -26.37 19.36 -4.55
C HIS A 335 -24.95 18.82 -4.74
N ILE A 336 -24.51 18.70 -6.00
CA ILE A 336 -23.15 18.30 -6.35
C ILE A 336 -22.25 19.54 -6.27
N VAL A 337 -21.25 19.48 -5.40
CA VAL A 337 -20.23 20.52 -5.23
C VAL A 337 -19.10 20.37 -6.25
N ARG A 338 -18.71 19.13 -6.52
CA ARG A 338 -17.68 18.75 -7.53
C ARG A 338 -18.17 17.55 -8.29
N ASN A 339 -18.09 17.60 -9.61
CA ASN A 339 -18.46 16.49 -10.46
C ASN A 339 -17.52 15.29 -10.27
N ALA A 340 -18.05 14.08 -10.50
CA ALA A 340 -17.24 12.89 -10.71
C ALA A 340 -16.48 13.02 -12.04
N TYR A 341 -15.29 12.44 -12.10
CA TYR A 341 -14.49 12.41 -13.33
C TYR A 341 -13.59 11.17 -13.37
N ALA A 342 -13.24 10.77 -14.59
CA ALA A 342 -12.10 9.88 -14.79
C ALA A 342 -10.83 10.73 -15.01
N ILE A 343 -9.68 10.22 -14.57
CA ILE A 343 -8.39 10.82 -14.84
C ILE A 343 -7.47 9.79 -15.49
N GLU A 344 -6.89 10.16 -16.63
CA GLU A 344 -5.84 9.42 -17.30
C GLU A 344 -4.48 10.05 -17.02
N TYR A 345 -3.45 9.23 -16.96
CA TYR A 345 -2.08 9.64 -16.65
C TYR A 345 -1.07 8.65 -17.20
N ASP A 346 0.16 9.12 -17.44
CA ASP A 346 1.26 8.25 -17.83
C ASP A 346 1.88 7.58 -16.59
N CYS A 347 2.22 6.31 -16.73
CA CYS A 347 2.95 5.51 -15.74
C CYS A 347 4.02 4.68 -16.42
N VAL A 348 5.04 4.26 -15.65
CA VAL A 348 6.10 3.41 -16.18
C VAL A 348 5.68 1.94 -16.18
N ASP A 349 6.21 1.17 -17.12
CA ASP A 349 6.21 -0.28 -17.01
C ASP A 349 7.17 -0.70 -15.90
N ALA A 350 6.62 -1.08 -14.74
CA ALA A 350 7.42 -1.36 -13.55
C ALA A 350 8.39 -2.56 -13.71
N THR A 351 8.21 -3.41 -14.72
CA THR A 351 9.19 -4.48 -15.03
C THR A 351 10.53 -3.93 -15.52
N THR A 352 10.59 -2.65 -15.86
CA THR A 352 11.83 -1.93 -16.18
C THR A 352 12.57 -1.38 -14.95
N LEU A 353 12.05 -1.63 -13.76
CA LEU A 353 12.68 -1.30 -12.49
C LEU A 353 13.40 -2.52 -11.91
N LYS A 354 14.40 -2.23 -11.05
CA LYS A 354 15.01 -3.20 -10.15
C LYS A 354 14.15 -3.37 -8.88
N GLU A 355 14.37 -4.41 -8.09
CA GLU A 355 13.69 -4.57 -6.77
C GLU A 355 13.99 -3.42 -5.80
N SER A 356 15.08 -2.69 -5.99
CA SER A 356 15.44 -1.47 -5.27
C SER A 356 14.60 -0.26 -5.66
N LEU A 357 13.72 -0.38 -6.66
CA LEU A 357 12.97 0.68 -7.35
C LEU A 357 13.86 1.64 -8.17
N GLU A 358 15.15 1.34 -8.36
CA GLU A 358 15.99 2.02 -9.32
C GLU A 358 15.61 1.59 -10.73
N THR A 359 15.62 2.54 -11.69
CA THR A 359 15.36 2.22 -13.09
C THR A 359 16.55 1.48 -13.72
N LYS A 360 16.26 0.68 -14.75
CA LYS A 360 17.30 0.02 -15.55
C LYS A 360 17.90 0.94 -16.63
N VAL A 361 17.32 2.14 -16.85
CA VAL A 361 17.73 3.06 -17.92
C VAL A 361 18.80 4.06 -17.49
N ALA A 362 18.84 4.44 -16.22
CA ALA A 362 19.85 5.37 -15.69
C ALA A 362 20.17 5.07 -14.24
N GLU A 363 21.46 5.10 -13.91
CA GLU A 363 21.94 4.93 -12.54
C GLU A 363 21.56 6.16 -11.70
N GLY A 364 21.01 5.93 -10.48
CA GLY A 364 20.55 6.98 -9.59
C GLY A 364 19.15 7.51 -9.90
N LEU A 365 18.46 6.99 -10.92
CA LEU A 365 17.06 7.31 -11.21
C LEU A 365 16.14 6.26 -10.61
N TYR A 366 15.28 6.68 -9.68
CA TYR A 366 14.29 5.84 -8.99
C TYR A 366 12.87 6.22 -9.37
N ALA A 367 11.94 5.29 -9.19
CA ALA A 367 10.53 5.54 -9.41
C ALA A 367 9.68 4.93 -8.28
N ALA A 368 8.64 5.64 -7.83
CA ALA A 368 7.80 5.18 -6.74
C ALA A 368 6.34 5.63 -6.89
N GLY A 369 5.44 4.86 -6.28
CA GLY A 369 4.03 5.19 -6.16
C GLY A 369 3.20 4.86 -7.38
N GLN A 370 2.20 5.69 -7.65
CA GLN A 370 1.25 5.43 -8.73
C GLN A 370 1.90 5.51 -10.12
N PHE A 371 3.00 6.23 -10.24
CA PHE A 371 3.83 6.25 -11.45
C PHE A 371 4.33 4.84 -11.84
N ASN A 372 4.55 3.94 -10.87
CA ASN A 372 4.92 2.55 -11.11
C ASN A 372 3.71 1.65 -11.46
N GLY A 373 2.57 2.23 -11.77
CA GLY A 373 1.36 1.48 -12.13
C GLY A 373 0.62 0.86 -10.94
N SER A 374 0.92 1.26 -9.70
CA SER A 374 0.12 0.89 -8.52
C SER A 374 -1.04 1.87 -8.32
N SER A 375 -2.04 1.48 -7.51
CA SER A 375 -3.21 2.30 -7.19
C SER A 375 -3.49 2.24 -5.70
N GLY A 376 -3.27 3.35 -4.99
CA GLY A 376 -3.56 3.55 -3.58
C GLY A 376 -2.47 4.35 -2.87
N TYR A 377 -2.88 5.07 -1.82
CA TYR A 377 -2.01 5.95 -1.04
C TYR A 377 -0.95 5.17 -0.27
N GLU A 378 -1.33 4.02 0.29
CA GLU A 378 -0.49 3.15 1.09
C GLU A 378 0.56 2.43 0.23
N GLU A 379 0.16 1.97 -0.96
CA GLU A 379 1.10 1.40 -1.94
C GLU A 379 2.11 2.45 -2.40
N ALA A 380 1.67 3.69 -2.58
CA ALA A 380 2.54 4.79 -2.98
C ALA A 380 3.53 5.14 -1.87
N ALA A 381 3.06 5.29 -0.63
CA ALA A 381 3.88 5.58 0.54
C ALA A 381 4.96 4.50 0.78
N ALA A 382 4.56 3.22 0.69
CA ALA A 382 5.49 2.09 0.85
C ALA A 382 6.63 2.12 -0.17
N GLN A 383 6.30 2.33 -1.44
CA GLN A 383 7.31 2.45 -2.50
C GLN A 383 8.20 3.68 -2.31
N GLY A 384 7.61 4.82 -1.94
CA GLY A 384 8.36 6.05 -1.67
C GLY A 384 9.39 5.85 -0.56
N LEU A 385 8.99 5.23 0.55
CA LEU A 385 9.88 4.91 1.67
C LEU A 385 11.07 4.06 1.23
N ILE A 386 10.81 2.97 0.50
CA ILE A 386 11.88 2.07 0.02
C ILE A 386 12.78 2.75 -1.00
N ALA A 387 12.23 3.52 -1.94
CA ALA A 387 13.02 4.27 -2.92
C ALA A 387 13.93 5.31 -2.23
N GLY A 388 13.41 6.05 -1.25
CA GLY A 388 14.17 7.00 -0.45
C GLY A 388 15.32 6.34 0.31
N ILE A 389 15.06 5.24 1.01
CA ILE A 389 16.08 4.45 1.70
C ILE A 389 17.15 3.97 0.72
N ASN A 390 16.76 3.41 -0.41
CA ASN A 390 17.68 2.82 -1.38
C ASN A 390 18.51 3.87 -2.12
N ALA A 391 17.96 5.04 -2.40
CA ALA A 391 18.73 6.16 -2.93
C ALA A 391 19.85 6.57 -1.96
N VAL A 392 19.55 6.69 -0.67
CA VAL A 392 20.55 6.99 0.36
C VAL A 392 21.60 5.89 0.46
N ARG A 393 21.18 4.63 0.57
CA ARG A 393 22.11 3.49 0.68
C ARG A 393 23.09 3.41 -0.49
N LYS A 394 22.60 3.68 -1.71
CA LYS A 394 23.46 3.74 -2.90
C LYS A 394 24.49 4.85 -2.80
N LEU A 395 24.08 6.05 -2.38
CA LEU A 395 25.01 7.17 -2.20
C LEU A 395 26.06 6.91 -1.12
N ASP A 396 25.72 6.08 -0.13
CA ASP A 396 26.61 5.64 0.95
C ASP A 396 27.44 4.40 0.57
N GLY A 397 27.33 3.89 -0.65
CA GLY A 397 28.04 2.69 -1.12
C GLY A 397 27.58 1.40 -0.42
N LYS A 398 26.35 1.37 0.07
CA LYS A 398 25.74 0.21 0.77
C LYS A 398 24.83 -0.56 -0.18
N GLU A 399 24.69 -1.87 0.07
CA GLU A 399 23.72 -2.71 -0.64
C GLU A 399 22.28 -2.21 -0.45
N PRO A 400 21.41 -2.32 -1.48
CA PRO A 400 20.03 -1.91 -1.37
C PRO A 400 19.27 -2.71 -0.32
N LEU A 401 18.29 -2.08 0.31
CA LEU A 401 17.31 -2.76 1.14
C LEU A 401 16.26 -3.44 0.23
N ILE A 402 16.24 -4.74 0.22
CA ILE A 402 15.28 -5.57 -0.50
C ILE A 402 14.47 -6.38 0.52
N LEU A 403 13.20 -6.05 0.68
CA LEU A 403 12.28 -6.84 1.49
C LEU A 403 11.73 -8.00 0.67
N LYS A 404 11.85 -9.21 1.21
CA LYS A 404 11.31 -10.41 0.56
C LYS A 404 9.81 -10.53 0.76
N ARG A 405 9.16 -11.34 -0.07
CA ARG A 405 7.72 -11.66 0.04
C ARG A 405 7.33 -12.29 1.38
N SER A 406 8.28 -12.94 2.05
CA SER A 406 8.11 -13.51 3.40
C SER A 406 8.31 -12.50 4.53
N ASP A 407 8.89 -11.34 4.26
CA ASP A 407 9.23 -10.36 5.28
C ASP A 407 8.11 -9.32 5.47
N ALA A 408 7.48 -8.90 4.35
CA ALA A 408 6.53 -7.80 4.35
C ALA A 408 5.56 -7.81 3.16
N TYR A 409 4.37 -7.24 3.35
CA TYR A 409 3.48 -6.86 2.23
C TYR A 409 4.16 -5.86 1.28
N ILE A 410 5.04 -5.00 1.79
CA ILE A 410 5.89 -4.11 0.96
C ILE A 410 6.76 -4.94 0.01
N GLY A 411 7.35 -6.04 0.49
CA GLY A 411 8.09 -6.97 -0.35
C GLY A 411 7.23 -7.65 -1.41
N VAL A 412 6.02 -8.10 -1.04
CA VAL A 412 5.04 -8.64 -2.00
C VAL A 412 4.66 -7.61 -3.06
N LEU A 413 4.40 -6.36 -2.66
CA LEU A 413 4.05 -5.26 -3.56
C LEU A 413 5.14 -5.00 -4.60
N ILE A 414 6.37 -4.83 -4.16
CA ILE A 414 7.49 -4.48 -5.04
C ILE A 414 7.83 -5.64 -5.97
N ASP A 415 7.92 -6.86 -5.44
CA ASP A 415 8.16 -8.05 -6.25
C ASP A 415 7.08 -8.25 -7.32
N ASP A 416 5.79 -8.11 -6.95
CA ASP A 416 4.70 -8.19 -7.93
C ASP A 416 4.81 -7.13 -9.04
N LEU A 417 5.18 -5.89 -8.69
CA LEU A 417 5.31 -4.80 -9.67
C LEU A 417 6.44 -5.06 -10.67
N VAL A 418 7.61 -5.49 -10.19
CA VAL A 418 8.79 -5.66 -11.05
C VAL A 418 8.82 -6.98 -11.82
N THR A 419 7.99 -7.98 -11.42
CA THR A 419 7.99 -9.31 -12.04
C THR A 419 6.72 -9.65 -12.82
N LYS A 420 5.57 -9.12 -12.37
CA LYS A 420 4.26 -9.48 -12.95
C LYS A 420 3.76 -8.44 -13.93
N HIS A 421 4.20 -8.38 -15.10
CA HIS A 421 3.71 -7.54 -16.21
C HIS A 421 2.23 -7.14 -16.08
N THR A 422 1.92 -6.25 -15.12
CA THR A 422 0.55 -5.84 -14.82
C THR A 422 -0.01 -4.99 -15.96
N LYS A 423 -1.09 -5.47 -16.59
CA LYS A 423 -1.77 -4.76 -17.70
C LYS A 423 -2.80 -3.75 -17.18
N GLU A 424 -3.05 -3.70 -15.91
CA GLU A 424 -4.03 -2.85 -15.21
C GLU A 424 -3.41 -2.29 -13.93
N PRO A 425 -3.91 -1.15 -13.38
CA PRO A 425 -3.40 -0.60 -12.14
C PRO A 425 -3.36 -1.64 -11.01
N TYR A 426 -2.16 -1.88 -10.47
CA TYR A 426 -1.95 -2.85 -9.40
C TYR A 426 -2.58 -2.36 -8.10
N ARG A 427 -3.23 -3.27 -7.37
CA ARG A 427 -3.74 -3.02 -6.03
C ARG A 427 -3.32 -4.15 -5.10
N MET A 428 -2.84 -3.78 -3.90
CA MET A 428 -2.52 -4.76 -2.87
C MET A 428 -3.81 -5.39 -2.33
N MET A 429 -3.79 -6.71 -2.20
CA MET A 429 -4.85 -7.53 -1.61
C MET A 429 -4.23 -8.64 -0.77
N THR A 430 -4.94 -9.08 0.28
CA THR A 430 -4.47 -10.19 1.13
C THR A 430 -4.24 -11.48 0.36
N SER A 431 -4.97 -11.70 -0.74
CA SER A 431 -4.80 -12.88 -1.60
C SER A 431 -3.48 -12.91 -2.38
N ARG A 432 -2.74 -11.79 -2.44
CA ARG A 432 -1.44 -11.73 -3.12
C ARG A 432 -0.29 -12.21 -2.25
N ALA A 433 -0.48 -12.20 -0.93
CA ALA A 433 0.51 -12.71 0.02
C ALA A 433 0.29 -14.21 0.28
N GLU A 434 1.37 -14.98 0.20
CA GLU A 434 1.40 -16.43 0.44
C GLU A 434 1.36 -16.73 1.94
N TYR A 435 2.00 -15.89 2.78
CA TYR A 435 2.23 -16.11 4.21
C TYR A 435 1.44 -15.12 5.07
N ARG A 436 0.10 -15.11 4.91
CA ARG A 436 -0.76 -14.09 5.52
C ARG A 436 -0.76 -14.09 7.03
N LEU A 437 -0.58 -15.25 7.66
CA LEU A 437 -0.56 -15.36 9.11
C LEU A 437 0.77 -14.87 9.70
N LEU A 438 1.87 -14.96 8.96
CA LEU A 438 3.14 -14.36 9.34
C LEU A 438 3.15 -12.84 9.10
N LEU A 439 2.49 -12.36 8.05
CA LEU A 439 2.51 -10.95 7.62
C LEU A 439 1.32 -10.15 8.16
N ARG A 440 0.95 -10.35 9.43
CA ARG A 440 -0.17 -9.62 10.05
C ARG A 440 0.19 -8.14 10.27
N GLN A 441 -0.84 -7.29 10.36
CA GLN A 441 -0.63 -5.87 10.71
C GLN A 441 -0.18 -5.68 12.15
N ASP A 442 -0.65 -6.52 13.07
CA ASP A 442 -0.38 -6.45 14.51
C ASP A 442 1.06 -6.80 14.90
N ASN A 443 1.79 -7.52 14.03
CA ASN A 443 3.18 -7.92 14.26
C ASN A 443 4.18 -7.23 13.32
N ALA A 444 3.79 -6.17 12.64
CA ALA A 444 4.68 -5.50 11.69
C ALA A 444 5.92 -4.90 12.37
N ASP A 445 5.79 -4.44 13.61
CA ASP A 445 6.91 -3.95 14.42
C ASP A 445 7.92 -5.07 14.72
N ILE A 446 7.46 -6.24 15.13
CA ILE A 446 8.31 -7.41 15.40
C ILE A 446 9.11 -7.82 14.15
N ARG A 447 8.50 -7.73 12.97
CA ARG A 447 9.17 -8.10 11.71
C ARG A 447 10.14 -7.05 11.18
N LEU A 448 9.84 -5.76 11.33
CA LEU A 448 10.47 -4.71 10.52
C LEU A 448 11.16 -3.60 11.32
N THR A 449 10.86 -3.39 12.61
CA THR A 449 11.45 -2.28 13.38
C THR A 449 12.96 -2.44 13.55
N LYS A 450 13.47 -3.67 13.67
CA LYS A 450 14.91 -3.93 13.66
C LYS A 450 15.56 -3.46 12.35
N ILE A 451 14.93 -3.76 11.21
CA ILE A 451 15.42 -3.31 9.89
C ILE A 451 15.40 -1.78 9.82
N GLY A 452 14.32 -1.13 10.29
CA GLY A 452 14.23 0.33 10.36
C GLY A 452 15.32 0.96 11.24
N TYR A 453 15.70 0.31 12.34
CA TYR A 453 16.78 0.71 13.21
C TYR A 453 18.14 0.57 12.52
N GLU A 454 18.41 -0.56 11.89
CA GLU A 454 19.66 -0.81 11.14
C GLU A 454 19.83 0.14 9.95
N VAL A 455 18.72 0.56 9.33
CA VAL A 455 18.71 1.59 8.27
C VAL A 455 19.01 2.98 8.85
N GLY A 456 18.58 3.25 10.09
CA GLY A 456 18.78 4.53 10.78
C GLY A 456 17.54 5.42 10.87
N LEU A 457 16.35 4.90 10.55
CA LEU A 457 15.07 5.63 10.64
C LEU A 457 14.33 5.44 11.97
N ILE A 458 14.67 4.42 12.73
CA ILE A 458 14.09 4.12 14.04
C ILE A 458 15.08 4.52 15.13
N SER A 459 14.60 5.20 16.17
CA SER A 459 15.43 5.58 17.31
C SER A 459 15.78 4.37 18.18
N LYS A 460 16.86 4.52 18.96
CA LYS A 460 17.32 3.49 19.90
C LYS A 460 16.25 3.15 20.93
N GLU A 461 15.56 4.16 21.47
CA GLU A 461 14.51 3.99 22.47
C GLU A 461 13.34 3.18 21.93
N ARG A 462 12.95 3.44 20.67
CA ARG A 462 11.88 2.67 20.01
C ARG A 462 12.30 1.22 19.78
N TYR A 463 13.55 0.99 19.39
CA TYR A 463 14.07 -0.37 19.22
C TYR A 463 14.19 -1.12 20.55
N GLU A 464 14.66 -0.47 21.61
CA GLU A 464 14.71 -1.06 22.96
C GLU A 464 13.31 -1.42 23.47
N SER A 465 12.30 -0.58 23.24
CA SER A 465 10.90 -0.87 23.55
C SER A 465 10.38 -2.12 22.82
N LEU A 466 10.77 -2.31 21.56
CA LEU A 466 10.45 -3.54 20.83
C LEU A 466 11.10 -4.77 21.46
N LEU A 467 12.38 -4.71 21.79
CA LEU A 467 13.09 -5.84 22.43
C LEU A 467 12.45 -6.25 23.76
N GLN A 468 12.00 -5.27 24.54
CA GLN A 468 11.25 -5.54 25.76
C GLN A 468 9.91 -6.24 25.47
N LYS A 469 9.16 -5.76 24.47
CA LYS A 469 7.90 -6.38 24.04
C LYS A 469 8.10 -7.84 23.59
N GLU A 470 9.13 -8.11 22.81
CA GLU A 470 9.48 -9.47 22.36
C GLU A 470 9.82 -10.38 23.54
N ALA A 471 10.61 -9.90 24.49
CA ALA A 471 10.96 -10.65 25.70
C ALA A 471 9.73 -10.97 26.56
N GLU A 472 8.83 -10.01 26.77
CA GLU A 472 7.57 -10.20 27.50
C GLU A 472 6.67 -11.26 26.84
N ILE A 473 6.58 -11.23 25.49
CA ILE A 473 5.81 -12.23 24.72
C ILE A 473 6.39 -13.63 24.90
N GLU A 474 7.71 -13.77 24.76
CA GLU A 474 8.40 -15.06 24.87
C GLU A 474 8.30 -15.65 26.28
N GLU A 475 8.52 -14.83 27.30
CA GLU A 475 8.44 -15.24 28.70
C GLU A 475 7.02 -15.70 29.07
N GLU A 476 5.99 -14.96 28.64
CA GLU A 476 4.60 -15.32 28.92
C GLU A 476 4.17 -16.59 28.17
N ILE A 477 4.56 -16.77 26.93
CA ILE A 477 4.30 -18.02 26.18
C ILE A 477 4.95 -19.21 26.89
N LYS A 478 6.18 -19.06 27.37
CA LYS A 478 6.89 -20.09 28.11
C LYS A 478 6.18 -20.42 29.43
N ARG A 479 5.74 -19.40 30.18
CA ARG A 479 4.97 -19.57 31.42
C ARG A 479 3.68 -20.35 31.18
N LEU A 480 2.89 -19.97 30.18
CA LEU A 480 1.61 -20.60 29.84
C LEU A 480 1.75 -22.05 29.37
N LYS A 481 2.85 -22.37 28.69
CA LYS A 481 3.17 -23.75 28.28
C LYS A 481 3.63 -24.65 29.45
N SER A 482 4.17 -24.06 30.50
CA SER A 482 4.65 -24.79 31.67
C SER A 482 3.63 -24.88 32.81
N LYS A 483 2.76 -23.86 32.93
CA LYS A 483 1.77 -23.81 34.03
C LYS A 483 0.57 -24.69 33.75
N THR A 484 0.31 -25.65 34.64
CA THR A 484 -0.84 -26.58 34.53
C THR A 484 -1.96 -26.17 35.48
N ILE A 485 -3.18 -26.41 35.07
CA ILE A 485 -4.41 -26.22 35.85
C ILE A 485 -5.24 -27.50 35.83
N GLY A 486 -5.79 -27.85 36.99
CA GLY A 486 -6.65 -29.04 37.13
C GLY A 486 -8.13 -28.70 37.13
N GLY A 487 -8.98 -29.74 37.01
CA GLY A 487 -10.43 -29.61 36.96
C GLY A 487 -11.08 -29.31 38.34
N LYS A 488 -10.62 -28.27 39.06
CA LYS A 488 -11.31 -27.76 40.25
C LYS A 488 -12.68 -27.21 39.86
N LYS A 489 -13.60 -27.14 40.82
CA LYS A 489 -14.97 -26.71 40.58
C LYS A 489 -15.03 -25.33 39.90
N GLU A 490 -14.32 -24.35 40.44
CA GLU A 490 -14.27 -22.97 39.92
C GLU A 490 -13.78 -22.93 38.46
N VAL A 491 -12.76 -23.75 38.13
CA VAL A 491 -12.21 -23.84 36.76
C VAL A 491 -13.22 -24.47 35.82
N ASN A 492 -13.87 -25.57 36.22
CA ASN A 492 -14.87 -26.23 35.41
C ASN A 492 -16.15 -25.39 35.22
N ASP A 493 -16.60 -24.67 36.25
CA ASP A 493 -17.71 -23.72 36.16
C ASP A 493 -17.37 -22.58 35.18
N PHE A 494 -16.17 -22.04 35.21
CA PHE A 494 -15.67 -21.06 34.23
C PHE A 494 -15.66 -21.63 32.81
N LEU A 495 -15.13 -22.84 32.60
CA LEU A 495 -15.09 -23.47 31.30
C LEU A 495 -16.49 -23.67 30.72
N VAL A 496 -17.43 -24.20 31.50
CA VAL A 496 -18.82 -24.42 31.09
C VAL A 496 -19.51 -23.09 30.78
N SER A 497 -19.30 -22.05 31.60
CA SER A 497 -19.90 -20.72 31.34
C SER A 497 -19.41 -20.08 30.04
N ASN A 498 -18.23 -20.45 29.57
CA ASN A 498 -17.67 -20.03 28.27
C ASN A 498 -17.97 -21.03 27.13
N GLY A 499 -18.85 -22.00 27.34
CA GLY A 499 -19.23 -23.00 26.32
C GLY A 499 -18.16 -24.07 26.04
N SER A 500 -17.17 -24.18 26.91
CA SER A 500 -16.08 -25.14 26.78
C SER A 500 -16.31 -26.39 27.65
N THR A 501 -15.62 -27.49 27.32
CA THR A 501 -15.77 -28.75 28.03
C THR A 501 -14.96 -28.74 29.36
N PRO A 502 -15.53 -29.31 30.46
CA PRO A 502 -14.82 -29.48 31.73
C PRO A 502 -13.51 -30.26 31.56
N LEU A 503 -12.56 -30.03 32.46
CA LEU A 503 -11.33 -30.79 32.55
C LEU A 503 -11.52 -32.09 33.34
N LEU A 504 -11.03 -33.17 32.76
CA LEU A 504 -10.96 -34.50 33.42
C LEU A 504 -9.58 -34.72 34.09
N GLY A 505 -8.57 -33.96 33.71
CA GLY A 505 -7.21 -34.00 34.23
C GLY A 505 -6.53 -32.64 34.13
N ALA A 506 -5.27 -32.57 34.55
CA ALA A 506 -4.48 -31.34 34.44
C ALA A 506 -4.07 -31.08 32.98
N VAL A 507 -4.21 -29.84 32.54
CA VAL A 507 -3.78 -29.36 31.20
C VAL A 507 -2.98 -28.07 31.38
N THR A 508 -2.19 -27.69 30.37
CA THR A 508 -1.49 -26.41 30.40
C THR A 508 -2.46 -25.24 30.12
N LEU A 509 -2.13 -24.04 30.59
CA LEU A 509 -2.91 -22.84 30.23
C LEU A 509 -2.85 -22.58 28.72
N ALA A 510 -1.72 -22.89 28.08
CA ALA A 510 -1.58 -22.82 26.63
C ALA A 510 -2.59 -23.74 25.90
N ASP A 511 -2.84 -24.96 26.40
CA ASP A 511 -3.82 -25.87 25.80
C ASP A 511 -5.26 -25.34 25.94
N LEU A 512 -5.56 -24.58 26.97
CA LEU A 512 -6.85 -23.90 27.12
C LEU A 512 -7.01 -22.77 26.08
N ILE A 513 -5.96 -21.97 25.84
CA ILE A 513 -5.99 -20.91 24.80
C ILE A 513 -6.24 -21.48 23.41
N LYS A 514 -5.76 -22.70 23.12
CA LYS A 514 -5.98 -23.36 21.83
C LYS A 514 -7.44 -23.73 21.57
N ARG A 515 -8.28 -23.79 22.61
CA ARG A 515 -9.72 -24.06 22.43
C ARG A 515 -10.42 -22.88 21.73
N PRO A 516 -11.35 -23.13 20.78
CA PRO A 516 -12.02 -22.08 20.04
C PRO A 516 -12.72 -21.01 20.89
N GLU A 517 -13.34 -21.45 21.99
CA GLU A 517 -14.17 -20.62 22.88
C GLU A 517 -13.34 -19.75 23.84
N LEU A 518 -12.07 -20.08 24.04
CA LEU A 518 -11.21 -19.42 25.00
C LEU A 518 -10.14 -18.57 24.33
N ASN A 519 -9.64 -17.59 25.04
CA ASN A 519 -8.52 -16.76 24.64
C ASN A 519 -7.69 -16.34 25.86
N TYR A 520 -6.56 -15.70 25.64
CA TYR A 520 -5.67 -15.27 26.70
C TYR A 520 -6.38 -14.37 27.73
N GLU A 521 -7.22 -13.41 27.27
CA GLU A 521 -7.93 -12.49 28.16
C GLU A 521 -8.96 -13.21 29.06
N ALA A 522 -9.72 -14.15 28.50
CA ALA A 522 -10.71 -14.91 29.25
C ALA A 522 -10.07 -15.70 30.40
N LEU A 523 -8.85 -16.22 30.23
CA LEU A 523 -8.16 -17.00 31.27
C LEU A 523 -7.75 -16.18 32.50
N ALA A 524 -7.82 -14.86 32.47
CA ALA A 524 -7.54 -14.00 33.63
C ALA A 524 -8.36 -14.36 34.86
N VAL A 525 -9.55 -14.95 34.67
CA VAL A 525 -10.44 -15.36 35.78
C VAL A 525 -9.89 -16.57 36.56
N ILE A 526 -9.10 -17.42 35.93
CA ILE A 526 -8.59 -18.68 36.51
C ILE A 526 -7.06 -18.74 36.60
N ASP A 527 -6.36 -17.68 36.19
CA ASP A 527 -4.90 -17.58 36.24
C ASP A 527 -4.47 -16.51 37.27
N ASP A 528 -4.43 -16.87 38.54
CA ASP A 528 -4.09 -15.98 39.67
C ASP A 528 -2.66 -15.40 39.59
N GLU A 529 -1.77 -16.03 38.84
CA GLU A 529 -0.37 -15.61 38.64
C GLU A 529 -0.13 -14.89 37.34
N ARG A 530 -1.21 -14.49 36.65
CA ARG A 530 -1.10 -13.78 35.39
C ARG A 530 -0.32 -12.48 35.54
N PRO A 531 0.76 -12.25 34.77
CA PRO A 531 1.50 -11.01 34.82
C PRO A 531 0.65 -9.86 34.23
N LYS A 532 0.93 -8.65 34.70
CA LYS A 532 0.30 -7.43 34.16
C LYS A 532 1.05 -6.98 32.91
N LEU A 533 0.60 -7.45 31.76
CA LEU A 533 1.16 -7.12 30.45
C LEU A 533 0.29 -6.11 29.69
N SER A 534 0.88 -5.46 28.69
CA SER A 534 0.12 -4.62 27.78
C SER A 534 -0.83 -5.46 26.93
N GLU A 535 -1.92 -4.85 26.47
CA GLU A 535 -2.89 -5.51 25.59
C GLU A 535 -2.25 -6.03 24.31
N ALA A 536 -1.32 -5.25 23.73
CA ALA A 536 -0.59 -5.64 22.53
C ALA A 536 0.27 -6.90 22.75
N VAL A 537 0.93 -7.03 23.91
CA VAL A 537 1.65 -8.25 24.29
C VAL A 537 0.67 -9.42 24.45
N GLY A 538 -0.44 -9.21 25.16
CA GLY A 538 -1.49 -10.23 25.36
C GLY A 538 -2.09 -10.72 24.05
N GLU A 539 -2.33 -9.83 23.07
CA GLU A 539 -2.79 -10.20 21.74
C GLU A 539 -1.77 -11.08 20.99
N GLN A 540 -0.47 -10.72 21.03
CA GLN A 540 0.58 -11.53 20.42
C GLN A 540 0.71 -12.90 21.08
N VAL A 541 0.65 -12.97 22.41
CA VAL A 541 0.66 -14.25 23.17
C VAL A 541 -0.51 -15.14 22.73
N ASN A 542 -1.72 -14.56 22.68
CA ASN A 542 -2.93 -15.27 22.25
C ASN A 542 -2.81 -15.83 20.83
N ILE A 543 -2.37 -15.01 19.88
CA ILE A 543 -2.25 -15.41 18.47
C ILE A 543 -1.17 -16.48 18.30
N ASN A 544 0.01 -16.29 18.91
CA ASN A 544 1.12 -17.22 18.78
C ASN A 544 0.79 -18.62 19.36
N ILE A 545 0.03 -18.69 20.46
CA ILE A 545 -0.40 -19.98 21.02
C ILE A 545 -1.54 -20.58 20.19
N LYS A 546 -2.57 -19.79 19.89
CA LYS A 546 -3.79 -20.29 19.23
C LYS A 546 -3.53 -20.78 17.81
N TYR A 547 -2.63 -20.14 17.10
CA TYR A 547 -2.30 -20.45 15.70
C TYR A 547 -0.93 -21.11 15.53
N GLU A 548 -0.31 -21.61 16.62
CA GLU A 548 1.04 -22.18 16.64
C GLU A 548 1.30 -23.16 15.48
N GLY A 549 0.46 -24.17 15.29
CA GLY A 549 0.65 -25.16 14.24
C GLY A 549 0.56 -24.61 12.80
N TYR A 550 -0.26 -23.57 12.60
CA TYR A 550 -0.36 -22.88 11.31
C TYR A 550 0.87 -21.99 11.06
N ILE A 551 1.35 -21.28 12.08
CA ILE A 551 2.56 -20.45 12.02
C ILE A 551 3.78 -21.32 11.71
N GLU A 552 3.94 -22.46 12.39
CA GLU A 552 5.02 -23.42 12.12
C GLU A 552 4.96 -23.99 10.69
N ARG A 553 3.77 -24.23 10.18
CA ARG A 553 3.59 -24.69 8.80
C ARG A 553 4.01 -23.61 7.79
N GLU A 554 3.59 -22.36 7.98
CA GLU A 554 4.00 -21.25 7.11
C GLU A 554 5.52 -21.02 7.21
N ASN A 555 6.12 -21.08 8.39
CA ASN A 555 7.57 -20.96 8.57
C ASN A 555 8.34 -22.04 7.78
N ARG A 556 7.88 -23.30 7.81
CA ARG A 556 8.49 -24.36 6.99
C ARG A 556 8.38 -24.08 5.49
N GLN A 557 7.27 -23.53 5.04
CA GLN A 557 7.09 -23.14 3.64
C GLN A 557 8.05 -21.98 3.26
N VAL A 558 8.21 -20.99 4.15
CA VAL A 558 9.16 -19.89 3.97
C VAL A 558 10.59 -20.42 3.81
N GLU A 559 11.02 -21.35 4.66
CA GLU A 559 12.37 -21.93 4.57
C GLU A 559 12.60 -22.71 3.27
N GLN A 560 11.58 -23.41 2.78
CA GLN A 560 11.65 -24.06 1.47
C GLN A 560 11.74 -23.04 0.33
N PHE A 561 10.97 -21.96 0.41
CA PHE A 561 10.93 -20.92 -0.59
C PHE A 561 12.24 -20.10 -0.64
N LYS A 562 12.83 -19.79 0.51
CA LYS A 562 14.15 -19.13 0.60
C LYS A 562 15.24 -19.88 -0.16
N LYS A 563 15.19 -21.22 -0.20
CA LYS A 563 16.14 -22.02 -0.99
C LYS A 563 16.04 -21.73 -2.49
N MET A 564 14.83 -21.49 -3.02
CA MET A 564 14.63 -21.13 -4.43
C MET A 564 15.02 -19.65 -4.67
N GLU A 565 14.70 -18.76 -3.74
CA GLU A 565 15.08 -17.34 -3.82
C GLU A 565 16.60 -17.13 -3.76
N ASN A 566 17.30 -17.90 -2.96
CA ASN A 566 18.76 -17.83 -2.85
C ASN A 566 19.48 -18.46 -4.05
N ARG A 567 18.74 -19.15 -4.93
CA ARG A 567 19.33 -19.71 -6.15
C ARG A 567 19.34 -18.66 -7.25
N LEU A 568 20.45 -17.88 -7.29
CA LEU A 568 20.61 -16.80 -8.25
C LEU A 568 20.74 -17.33 -9.68
N ILE A 569 20.25 -16.53 -10.61
CA ILE A 569 20.42 -16.74 -12.04
C ILE A 569 21.61 -15.91 -12.51
N PRO A 570 22.61 -16.49 -13.19
CA PRO A 570 23.75 -15.72 -13.71
C PRO A 570 23.29 -14.58 -14.62
N GLU A 571 23.89 -13.40 -14.46
CA GLU A 571 23.49 -12.19 -15.25
C GLU A 571 23.72 -12.37 -16.76
N ASP A 572 24.72 -13.17 -17.13
CA ASP A 572 25.13 -13.44 -18.49
C ASP A 572 24.42 -14.66 -19.12
N ILE A 573 23.35 -15.17 -18.49
CA ILE A 573 22.53 -16.24 -19.06
C ILE A 573 21.81 -15.75 -20.33
N GLU A 574 21.91 -16.52 -21.39
CA GLU A 574 21.18 -16.28 -22.65
C GLU A 574 19.97 -17.20 -22.71
N TYR A 575 18.80 -16.65 -22.43
CA TYR A 575 17.54 -17.42 -22.36
C TYR A 575 17.14 -17.99 -23.73
N GLU A 576 17.55 -17.33 -24.82
CA GLU A 576 17.34 -17.78 -26.19
C GLU A 576 17.96 -19.16 -26.47
N ASN A 577 19.05 -19.48 -25.80
CA ASN A 577 19.82 -20.73 -25.96
C ASN A 577 19.33 -21.86 -25.06
N ILE A 578 18.27 -21.66 -24.27
CA ILE A 578 17.73 -22.71 -23.40
C ILE A 578 16.73 -23.56 -24.17
N ASP A 579 17.11 -24.78 -24.50
CA ASP A 579 16.21 -25.77 -25.11
C ASP A 579 15.15 -26.23 -24.13
N ASN A 580 14.01 -26.68 -24.67
CA ASN A 580 12.88 -27.26 -23.93
C ASN A 580 12.15 -26.31 -22.97
N ILE A 581 12.41 -25.01 -22.99
CA ILE A 581 11.55 -23.98 -22.38
C ILE A 581 10.55 -23.50 -23.44
N ARG A 582 9.29 -23.34 -23.04
CA ARG A 582 8.24 -22.81 -23.95
C ARG A 582 8.61 -21.42 -24.45
N LEU A 583 8.27 -21.11 -25.71
CA LEU A 583 8.61 -19.84 -26.34
C LEU A 583 8.14 -18.62 -25.51
N GLU A 584 6.92 -18.64 -25.00
CA GLU A 584 6.37 -17.58 -24.16
C GLU A 584 7.21 -17.37 -22.89
N ALA A 585 7.54 -18.47 -22.20
CA ALA A 585 8.35 -18.42 -20.98
C ALA A 585 9.75 -17.88 -21.27
N ARG A 586 10.37 -18.32 -22.36
CA ARG A 586 11.70 -17.87 -22.83
C ARG A 586 11.71 -16.37 -23.09
N GLN A 587 10.72 -15.84 -23.82
CA GLN A 587 10.58 -14.41 -24.10
C GLN A 587 10.40 -13.60 -22.82
N LYS A 588 9.56 -14.09 -21.90
CA LYS A 588 9.31 -13.41 -20.62
C LYS A 588 10.55 -13.39 -19.72
N LEU A 589 11.28 -14.51 -19.65
CA LEU A 589 12.52 -14.57 -18.89
C LEU A 589 13.59 -13.64 -19.47
N ALA A 590 13.73 -13.57 -20.81
CA ALA A 590 14.65 -12.66 -21.49
C ALA A 590 14.29 -11.18 -21.28
N GLU A 591 12.98 -10.85 -21.31
CA GLU A 591 12.49 -9.47 -21.10
C GLU A 591 12.67 -8.99 -19.65
N ILE A 592 12.29 -9.83 -18.67
CA ILE A 592 12.28 -9.46 -17.25
C ILE A 592 13.66 -9.62 -16.61
N ARG A 593 14.43 -10.63 -17.05
CA ARG A 593 15.75 -11.00 -16.50
C ARG A 593 15.72 -11.14 -14.97
N PRO A 594 14.98 -12.15 -14.46
CA PRO A 594 14.84 -12.36 -13.02
C PRO A 594 16.19 -12.67 -12.38
N LEU A 595 16.39 -12.19 -11.15
CA LEU A 595 17.63 -12.36 -10.40
C LEU A 595 17.73 -13.75 -9.75
N SER A 596 16.61 -14.40 -9.48
CA SER A 596 16.55 -15.70 -8.83
C SER A 596 15.57 -16.67 -9.49
N VAL A 597 15.76 -17.95 -9.25
CA VAL A 597 14.82 -18.99 -9.68
C VAL A 597 13.44 -18.81 -9.04
N GLY A 598 13.40 -18.36 -7.78
CA GLY A 598 12.16 -18.02 -7.11
C GLY A 598 11.42 -16.89 -7.84
N GLN A 599 12.11 -15.81 -8.22
CA GLN A 599 11.55 -14.72 -9.00
C GLN A 599 11.07 -15.20 -10.37
N ALA A 600 11.87 -16.00 -11.08
CA ALA A 600 11.49 -16.59 -12.37
C ALA A 600 10.18 -17.39 -12.28
N SER A 601 9.98 -18.13 -11.19
CA SER A 601 8.77 -18.96 -10.99
C SER A 601 7.47 -18.16 -10.83
N ARG A 602 7.56 -16.87 -10.51
CA ARG A 602 6.39 -15.99 -10.34
C ARG A 602 6.03 -15.19 -11.59
N ILE A 603 6.86 -15.24 -12.62
CA ILE A 603 6.60 -14.57 -13.89
C ILE A 603 5.38 -15.20 -14.57
N SER A 604 4.40 -14.39 -14.93
CA SER A 604 3.22 -14.86 -15.65
C SER A 604 3.62 -15.45 -17.00
N GLY A 605 3.19 -16.66 -17.29
CA GLY A 605 3.58 -17.41 -18.50
C GLY A 605 4.74 -18.40 -18.29
N VAL A 606 5.41 -18.38 -17.13
CA VAL A 606 6.44 -19.38 -16.75
C VAL A 606 5.80 -20.47 -15.89
N SER A 607 5.91 -21.73 -16.31
CA SER A 607 5.34 -22.88 -15.60
C SER A 607 6.38 -23.58 -14.71
N PRO A 608 5.95 -24.44 -13.77
CA PRO A 608 6.87 -25.29 -13.00
C PRO A 608 7.79 -26.16 -13.85
N SER A 609 7.34 -26.61 -15.03
CA SER A 609 8.17 -27.37 -15.98
C SER A 609 9.27 -26.50 -16.59
N ASP A 610 8.97 -25.24 -16.94
CA ASP A 610 9.97 -24.31 -17.45
C ASP A 610 11.05 -24.02 -16.39
N ILE A 611 10.64 -23.90 -15.11
CA ILE A 611 11.55 -23.73 -13.98
C ILE A 611 12.46 -24.94 -13.77
N ALA A 612 11.93 -26.16 -13.92
CA ALA A 612 12.75 -27.36 -13.82
C ALA A 612 13.85 -27.41 -14.90
N VAL A 613 13.51 -27.05 -16.15
CA VAL A 613 14.49 -26.95 -17.24
C VAL A 613 15.51 -25.85 -16.98
N LEU A 614 15.05 -24.66 -16.53
CA LEU A 614 15.94 -23.54 -16.18
C LEU A 614 16.94 -23.95 -15.10
N LEU A 615 16.53 -24.67 -14.07
CA LEU A 615 17.39 -25.17 -13.00
C LEU A 615 18.52 -26.05 -13.53
N VAL A 616 18.18 -27.01 -14.41
CA VAL A 616 19.18 -27.90 -15.02
C VAL A 616 20.16 -27.11 -15.89
N TYR A 617 19.65 -26.17 -16.68
CA TYR A 617 20.50 -25.31 -17.52
C TYR A 617 21.47 -24.46 -16.70
N ILE A 618 21.01 -23.82 -15.61
CA ILE A 618 21.87 -23.04 -14.71
C ILE A 618 22.99 -23.91 -14.14
N GLU A 619 22.70 -25.16 -13.74
CA GLU A 619 23.74 -26.07 -13.22
C GLU A 619 24.78 -26.42 -14.30
N GLN A 620 24.34 -26.70 -15.52
CA GLN A 620 25.24 -26.97 -16.63
C GLN A 620 26.10 -25.75 -16.98
N PHE A 621 25.47 -24.56 -17.03
CA PHE A 621 26.15 -23.28 -17.31
C PHE A 621 27.24 -22.96 -16.27
N LEU A 622 26.95 -23.12 -14.98
CA LEU A 622 27.92 -22.92 -13.91
C LEU A 622 29.06 -23.94 -13.93
N ARG A 623 28.78 -25.20 -14.30
CA ARG A 623 29.82 -26.22 -14.44
C ARG A 623 30.74 -25.93 -15.62
N SER A 624 30.23 -25.50 -16.75
CA SER A 624 31.03 -25.11 -17.92
C SER A 624 31.97 -23.94 -17.63
N LYS A 625 31.49 -22.90 -16.91
CA LYS A 625 32.33 -21.77 -16.47
C LYS A 625 33.45 -22.19 -15.50
N ASN A 626 33.13 -23.06 -14.55
CA ASN A 626 34.14 -23.57 -13.60
C ASN A 626 35.11 -24.56 -14.22
N GLY A 627 34.75 -25.23 -15.33
CA GLY A 627 35.63 -26.08 -16.10
C GLY A 627 36.66 -25.30 -16.92
N ASN A 628 36.24 -24.20 -17.55
CA ASN A 628 37.14 -23.31 -18.33
C ASN A 628 38.12 -22.47 -17.48
N ASN A 629 37.91 -22.36 -16.17
CA ASN A 629 38.86 -21.69 -15.25
C ASN A 629 39.92 -22.63 -14.68
N ARG A 630 40.00 -23.88 -15.14
CA ARG A 630 40.99 -24.88 -14.72
C ARG A 630 41.95 -25.31 -15.83
N GLU A 631 41.82 -24.77 -17.02
CA GLU A 631 42.82 -24.77 -18.09
C GLU A 631 43.52 -23.38 -18.18
#